data_0769eb9a169bf922b45f006730d4bcdc
#
_entry.id   0769eb9a169bf922b45f006730d4bcdc
#
_cell.length_a   1.000
_cell.length_b   1.000
_cell.length_c   1.000
_cell.angle_alpha   90.00
_cell.angle_beta   90.00
_cell.angle_gamma   90.00
#
_symmetry.space_group_name_H-M   'P 1'
#
loop_
_entity.id
_entity.type
_entity.pdbx_description
1 polymer ?
#
loop_
_entity_poly.entity_id
_entity_poly.type
_entity_poly.pdbx_seq_one_letter_code
_entity_poly.pdbx_strand_id
1 'polypeptide(L)'
;ISLGLNCSYLFGNLDRTSTVVYNNSNDYNSRIQYRSSLSGWGFDVGLQVFKRFKTASNNKLFFNLGVNYSLSSDITTDNDFFAYTFKYNFSVQEFPKDTLAMENENSNMVLPEKLEFGLSIGKIYKNKRRWDIGAQYSSIDWTKFQDNSKYSSQSDFPMGAYSRISLGYRLSPNLDWSNTNKSLLSKSTFSIGIHQTQSKIIVDGNSLIQNGINFGVSIPLLSSRSLSRVNFGVEFGKLGNLTINKIEENYIKFSIGF
;
A
#
# COMPACT_ATOMS: atom_id res chain seq x y z
N ILE A 1 8.42 26.47 3.40
CA ILE A 1 7.83 25.84 2.22
C ILE A 1 8.90 24.99 1.59
N SER A 2 8.59 23.75 1.24
CA SER A 2 9.48 22.83 0.57
C SER A 2 8.79 22.27 -0.67
N LEU A 3 9.50 22.21 -1.78
CA LEU A 3 9.07 21.56 -3.02
C LEU A 3 9.93 20.30 -3.19
N GLY A 4 9.32 19.19 -3.54
CA GLY A 4 9.98 17.93 -3.82
C GLY A 4 9.60 17.42 -5.21
N LEU A 5 10.57 16.88 -5.91
CA LEU A 5 10.39 16.15 -7.15
C LEU A 5 11.03 14.77 -6.97
N ASN A 6 10.33 13.73 -7.37
CA ASN A 6 10.84 12.37 -7.36
C ASN A 6 10.69 11.79 -8.76
N CYS A 7 11.73 11.10 -9.22
CA CYS A 7 11.75 10.36 -10.47
C CYS A 7 12.10 8.92 -10.13
N SER A 8 11.27 7.98 -10.51
CA SER A 8 11.44 6.56 -10.25
C SER A 8 11.43 5.78 -11.55
N TYR A 9 12.29 4.77 -11.66
CA TYR A 9 12.25 3.80 -12.73
C TYR A 9 11.62 2.51 -12.21
N LEU A 10 10.50 2.14 -12.81
CA LEU A 10 9.72 0.95 -12.49
C LEU A 10 10.17 -0.17 -13.41
N PHE A 11 10.47 -1.33 -12.85
CA PHE A 11 10.84 -2.51 -13.63
C PHE A 11 10.47 -3.77 -12.86
N GLY A 12 10.25 -4.87 -13.56
CA GLY A 12 9.95 -6.17 -12.97
C GLY A 12 9.29 -7.12 -13.93
N ASN A 13 8.97 -8.31 -13.44
CA ASN A 13 8.26 -9.34 -14.19
C ASN A 13 6.99 -9.74 -13.45
N LEU A 14 5.93 -9.94 -14.19
CA LEU A 14 4.67 -10.53 -13.74
C LEU A 14 4.51 -11.89 -14.42
N ASP A 15 4.46 -12.96 -13.63
CA ASP A 15 4.23 -14.30 -14.13
C ASP A 15 2.87 -14.80 -13.61
N ARG A 16 1.99 -15.20 -14.51
CA ARG A 16 0.72 -15.82 -14.21
C ARG A 16 0.64 -17.19 -14.88
N THR A 17 0.44 -18.23 -14.09
CA THR A 17 0.28 -19.60 -14.58
C THR A 17 -1.08 -20.14 -14.15
N SER A 18 -1.84 -20.63 -15.11
CA SER A 18 -3.08 -21.38 -14.88
C SER A 18 -2.90 -22.79 -15.38
N THR A 19 -3.23 -23.77 -14.54
CA THR A 19 -3.08 -25.19 -14.87
C THR A 19 -4.38 -25.90 -14.58
N VAL A 20 -4.86 -26.69 -15.55
CA VAL A 20 -5.98 -27.61 -15.40
C VAL A 20 -5.45 -29.02 -15.42
N VAL A 21 -5.66 -29.76 -14.33
CA VAL A 21 -5.26 -31.15 -14.18
C VAL A 21 -6.49 -32.03 -14.15
N TYR A 22 -6.54 -33.02 -15.02
CA TYR A 22 -7.60 -34.00 -15.09
C TYR A 22 -7.22 -35.26 -14.32
N ASN A 23 -8.20 -35.80 -13.59
CA ASN A 23 -8.00 -37.03 -12.81
C ASN A 23 -7.92 -38.31 -13.68
N ASN A 24 -8.32 -38.23 -14.95
CA ASN A 24 -8.27 -39.33 -15.86
C ASN A 24 -6.91 -39.39 -16.57
N SER A 25 -6.21 -40.51 -16.49
CA SER A 25 -4.88 -40.72 -17.11
C SER A 25 -4.90 -40.62 -18.65
N ASN A 26 -6.06 -40.76 -19.28
CA ASN A 26 -6.22 -40.67 -20.74
C ASN A 26 -6.28 -39.20 -21.21
N ASP A 27 -6.68 -38.27 -20.35
CA ASP A 27 -6.81 -36.85 -20.68
C ASP A 27 -5.47 -36.13 -20.57
N TYR A 28 -5.29 -35.12 -21.42
CA TYR A 28 -4.13 -34.24 -21.35
C TYR A 28 -4.43 -33.09 -20.42
N ASN A 29 -3.52 -32.82 -19.48
CA ASN A 29 -3.53 -31.62 -18.69
C ASN A 29 -3.21 -30.42 -19.59
N SER A 30 -3.67 -29.23 -19.23
CA SER A 30 -3.37 -28.00 -19.95
C SER A 30 -2.75 -26.96 -19.03
N ARG A 31 -1.82 -26.18 -19.59
CA ARG A 31 -1.21 -25.06 -18.88
C ARG A 31 -1.16 -23.84 -19.79
N ILE A 32 -1.52 -22.71 -19.20
CA ILE A 32 -1.40 -21.39 -19.78
C ILE A 32 -0.43 -20.60 -18.90
N GLN A 33 0.61 -20.07 -19.52
CA GLN A 33 1.60 -19.20 -18.87
C GLN A 33 1.56 -17.84 -19.57
N TYR A 34 1.47 -16.81 -18.78
CA TYR A 34 1.57 -15.43 -19.22
C TYR A 34 2.65 -14.75 -18.41
N ARG A 35 3.71 -14.31 -19.11
CA ARG A 35 4.83 -13.56 -18.53
C ARG A 35 4.85 -12.19 -19.13
N SER A 36 4.95 -11.16 -18.30
CA SER A 36 5.06 -9.77 -18.72
C SER A 36 6.25 -9.12 -18.06
N SER A 37 7.21 -8.68 -18.86
CA SER A 37 8.35 -7.87 -18.43
C SER A 37 7.96 -6.39 -18.51
N LEU A 38 8.10 -5.67 -17.41
CA LEU A 38 7.62 -4.30 -17.25
C LEU A 38 8.79 -3.34 -17.16
N SER A 39 8.70 -2.19 -17.82
CA SER A 39 9.63 -1.08 -17.61
C SER A 39 8.99 0.26 -17.91
N GLY A 40 9.29 1.28 -17.07
CA GLY A 40 8.73 2.61 -17.26
C GLY A 40 9.23 3.63 -16.24
N TRP A 41 8.87 4.89 -16.45
CA TRP A 41 9.23 5.99 -15.57
C TRP A 41 8.00 6.51 -14.84
N GLY A 42 8.19 6.81 -13.56
CA GLY A 42 7.19 7.45 -12.71
C GLY A 42 7.72 8.78 -12.17
N PHE A 43 6.84 9.77 -12.05
CA PHE A 43 7.17 11.10 -11.57
C PHE A 43 6.19 11.53 -10.50
N ASP A 44 6.73 12.04 -9.38
CA ASP A 44 5.94 12.60 -8.29
C ASP A 44 6.36 14.05 -8.04
N VAL A 45 5.39 14.88 -7.71
CA VAL A 45 5.58 16.28 -7.32
C VAL A 45 4.97 16.49 -5.95
N GLY A 46 5.75 16.99 -5.00
CA GLY A 46 5.31 17.24 -3.64
C GLY A 46 5.50 18.69 -3.20
N LEU A 47 4.53 19.22 -2.47
CA LEU A 47 4.60 20.52 -1.81
C LEU A 47 4.35 20.33 -0.31
N GLN A 48 5.22 20.91 0.52
CA GLN A 48 5.02 20.94 1.96
C GLN A 48 5.16 22.35 2.53
N VAL A 49 4.22 22.71 3.37
CA VAL A 49 4.24 23.95 4.16
C VAL A 49 4.33 23.60 5.62
N PHE A 50 5.44 23.93 6.26
CA PHE A 50 5.63 23.72 7.67
C PHE A 50 5.87 25.05 8.38
N LYS A 51 5.06 25.35 9.41
CA LYS A 51 5.17 26.58 10.18
C LYS A 51 5.16 26.30 11.68
N ARG A 52 6.04 27.00 12.40
CA ARG A 52 6.09 26.98 13.87
C ARG A 52 5.80 28.35 14.42
N PHE A 53 4.98 28.37 15.45
CA PHE A 53 4.63 29.56 16.20
C PHE A 53 5.09 29.40 17.64
N LYS A 54 5.76 30.42 18.20
CA LYS A 54 6.03 30.49 19.63
C LYS A 54 4.83 31.13 20.32
N THR A 55 4.32 30.50 21.37
CA THR A 55 3.29 31.07 22.24
C THR A 55 3.93 31.81 23.40
N ALA A 56 3.22 32.80 23.98
CA ALA A 56 3.70 33.59 25.11
C ALA A 56 4.24 32.75 26.29
N SER A 57 3.70 31.54 26.50
CA SER A 57 4.16 30.55 27.51
C SER A 57 5.38 29.73 27.08
N ASN A 58 6.13 30.16 26.05
CA ASN A 58 7.31 29.49 25.51
C ASN A 58 7.05 28.06 24.95
N ASN A 59 5.78 27.72 24.68
CA ASN A 59 5.40 26.52 23.96
C ASN A 59 5.55 26.75 22.45
N LYS A 60 5.68 25.65 21.68
CA LYS A 60 5.78 25.70 20.22
C LYS A 60 4.57 25.02 19.62
N LEU A 61 3.71 25.78 18.96
CA LEU A 61 2.66 25.25 18.10
C LEU A 61 3.26 25.02 16.71
N PHE A 62 2.95 23.93 16.05
CA PHE A 62 3.33 23.67 14.66
C PHE A 62 2.13 23.27 13.83
N PHE A 63 2.21 23.65 12.58
CA PHE A 63 1.29 23.32 11.52
C PHE A 63 2.07 22.74 10.36
N ASN A 64 1.59 21.65 9.78
CA ASN A 64 2.16 21.03 8.60
C ASN A 64 1.07 20.68 7.61
N LEU A 65 1.23 21.12 6.39
CA LEU A 65 0.37 20.82 5.25
C LEU A 65 1.25 20.19 4.17
N GLY A 66 0.82 19.07 3.62
CA GLY A 66 1.51 18.39 2.52
C GLY A 66 0.54 18.00 1.42
N VAL A 67 0.97 18.15 0.19
CA VAL A 67 0.29 17.63 -1.01
C VAL A 67 1.33 16.88 -1.82
N ASN A 68 0.98 15.69 -2.28
CA ASN A 68 1.77 14.92 -3.23
C ASN A 68 0.89 14.50 -4.40
N TYR A 69 1.41 14.65 -5.60
CA TYR A 69 0.76 14.25 -6.83
C TYR A 69 1.70 13.38 -7.65
N SER A 70 1.28 12.14 -7.90
CA SER A 70 1.96 11.21 -8.81
C SER A 70 1.29 11.30 -10.17
N LEU A 71 2.07 11.57 -11.19
CA LEU A 71 1.59 11.64 -12.56
C LEU A 71 1.22 10.24 -13.06
N SER A 72 0.29 10.18 -14.01
CA SER A 72 0.05 8.96 -14.78
C SER A 72 1.35 8.50 -15.44
N SER A 73 1.61 7.19 -15.44
CA SER A 73 2.84 6.61 -15.98
C SER A 73 2.52 5.56 -17.04
N ASP A 74 3.17 5.69 -18.19
CA ASP A 74 3.14 4.70 -19.24
C ASP A 74 4.26 3.68 -18.99
N ILE A 75 3.88 2.43 -18.84
CA ILE A 75 4.77 1.27 -18.61
C ILE A 75 4.79 0.44 -19.87
N THR A 76 5.96 0.28 -20.46
CA THR A 76 6.16 -0.64 -21.58
C THR A 76 6.12 -2.07 -21.05
N THR A 77 5.43 -2.94 -21.75
CA THR A 77 5.29 -4.35 -21.40
C THR A 77 5.72 -5.22 -22.58
N ASP A 78 6.59 -6.19 -22.31
CA ASP A 78 6.97 -7.26 -23.22
C ASP A 78 6.35 -8.55 -22.70
N ASN A 79 5.39 -9.08 -23.46
CA ASN A 79 4.48 -10.12 -23.01
C ASN A 79 4.73 -11.41 -23.80
N ASP A 80 5.01 -12.49 -23.06
CA ASP A 80 5.08 -13.85 -23.57
C ASP A 80 3.83 -14.62 -23.15
N PHE A 81 3.15 -15.20 -24.11
CA PHE A 81 2.03 -16.09 -23.90
C PHE A 81 2.37 -17.50 -24.37
N PHE A 82 2.21 -18.46 -23.46
CA PHE A 82 2.43 -19.88 -23.69
C PHE A 82 1.21 -20.68 -23.31
N ALA A 83 0.67 -21.49 -24.22
CA ALA A 83 -0.36 -22.48 -23.94
C ALA A 83 0.07 -23.84 -24.47
N TYR A 84 0.10 -24.85 -23.62
CA TYR A 84 0.51 -26.19 -23.98
C TYR A 84 -0.24 -27.27 -23.19
N THR A 85 -0.26 -28.49 -23.76
CA THR A 85 -0.76 -29.68 -23.09
C THR A 85 0.38 -30.53 -22.57
N PHE A 86 0.16 -31.25 -21.47
CA PHE A 86 1.18 -32.12 -20.87
C PHE A 86 0.56 -33.33 -20.17
N LYS A 87 1.36 -34.37 -19.96
CA LYS A 87 1.04 -35.50 -19.08
C LYS A 87 2.13 -35.67 -18.02
N TYR A 88 1.72 -36.21 -16.88
CA TYR A 88 2.68 -36.69 -15.88
C TYR A 88 3.12 -38.13 -16.24
N ASN A 89 4.42 -38.41 -16.08
CA ASN A 89 4.91 -39.78 -16.07
C ASN A 89 4.81 -40.40 -14.67
N PHE A 90 5.19 -41.67 -14.54
CA PHE A 90 5.22 -42.40 -13.25
C PHE A 90 6.12 -41.73 -12.19
N SER A 91 7.07 -40.91 -12.58
CA SER A 91 7.96 -40.14 -11.68
C SER A 91 7.48 -38.73 -11.37
N VAL A 92 6.21 -38.42 -11.68
CA VAL A 92 5.56 -37.08 -11.50
C VAL A 92 6.29 -35.95 -12.28
N GLN A 93 7.05 -36.32 -13.31
CA GLN A 93 7.65 -35.33 -14.23
C GLN A 93 6.66 -34.96 -15.33
N GLU A 94 6.63 -33.69 -15.67
CA GLU A 94 5.81 -33.18 -16.75
C GLU A 94 6.43 -33.46 -18.11
N PHE A 95 5.65 -34.05 -19.00
CA PHE A 95 6.01 -34.22 -20.39
C PHE A 95 5.11 -33.34 -21.25
N PRO A 96 5.65 -32.24 -21.81
CA PRO A 96 4.92 -31.46 -22.81
C PRO A 96 4.56 -32.36 -24.00
N LYS A 97 3.33 -32.24 -24.45
CA LYS A 97 2.83 -33.04 -25.59
C LYS A 97 2.63 -32.18 -26.82
N ASP A 98 1.91 -31.09 -26.68
CA ASP A 98 1.60 -30.22 -27.80
C ASP A 98 1.57 -28.76 -27.33
N THR A 99 2.12 -27.88 -28.16
CA THR A 99 2.07 -26.43 -27.95
C THR A 99 0.87 -25.90 -28.72
N LEU A 100 -0.12 -25.40 -27.99
CA LEU A 100 -1.37 -24.87 -28.55
C LEU A 100 -1.17 -23.44 -29.07
N ALA A 101 -0.40 -22.62 -28.34
CA ALA A 101 -0.08 -21.26 -28.75
C ALA A 101 1.22 -20.81 -28.10
N MET A 102 1.97 -20.01 -28.87
CA MET A 102 3.17 -19.29 -28.41
C MET A 102 3.19 -17.94 -29.11
N GLU A 103 3.00 -16.90 -28.35
CA GLU A 103 2.94 -15.53 -28.88
C GLU A 103 3.80 -14.59 -28.01
N ASN A 104 4.44 -13.66 -28.68
CA ASN A 104 5.15 -12.54 -28.06
C ASN A 104 4.51 -11.24 -28.53
N GLU A 105 4.29 -10.32 -27.61
CA GLU A 105 3.62 -9.05 -27.88
C GLU A 105 4.23 -7.92 -27.06
N ASN A 106 4.60 -6.84 -27.73
CA ASN A 106 4.92 -5.58 -27.07
C ASN A 106 3.65 -4.75 -26.93
N SER A 107 3.35 -4.34 -25.71
CA SER A 107 2.23 -3.47 -25.43
C SER A 107 2.59 -2.42 -24.38
N ASN A 108 1.62 -1.68 -23.90
CA ASN A 108 1.80 -0.73 -22.80
C ASN A 108 0.68 -0.85 -21.78
N MET A 109 1.04 -0.47 -20.56
CA MET A 109 0.14 -0.38 -19.42
C MET A 109 0.15 1.05 -18.90
N VAL A 110 -1.02 1.63 -18.64
CA VAL A 110 -1.14 2.99 -18.10
C VAL A 110 -1.51 2.91 -16.63
N LEU A 111 -0.62 3.41 -15.76
CA LEU A 111 -0.92 3.57 -14.35
C LEU A 111 -1.60 4.92 -14.11
N PRO A 112 -2.72 4.96 -13.34
CA PRO A 112 -3.44 6.19 -13.07
C PRO A 112 -2.68 7.12 -12.13
N GLU A 113 -3.02 8.40 -12.20
CA GLU A 113 -2.55 9.41 -11.28
C GLU A 113 -2.96 9.13 -9.83
N LYS A 114 -2.13 9.58 -8.88
CA LYS A 114 -2.40 9.51 -7.44
C LYS A 114 -2.33 10.90 -6.81
N LEU A 115 -3.33 11.25 -6.03
CA LEU A 115 -3.35 12.46 -5.22
C LEU A 115 -3.30 12.10 -3.73
N GLU A 116 -2.40 12.75 -3.00
CA GLU A 116 -2.31 12.64 -1.55
C GLU A 116 -2.29 14.03 -0.92
N PHE A 117 -3.07 14.18 0.12
CA PHE A 117 -3.18 15.40 0.90
C PHE A 117 -3.03 15.06 2.38
N GLY A 118 -2.20 15.80 3.09
CA GLY A 118 -1.97 15.60 4.52
C GLY A 118 -1.94 16.91 5.30
N LEU A 119 -2.56 16.91 6.45
CA LEU A 119 -2.61 18.03 7.38
C LEU A 119 -2.25 17.54 8.78
N SER A 120 -1.40 18.27 9.49
CA SER A 120 -1.19 18.02 10.91
C SER A 120 -0.98 19.31 11.72
N ILE A 121 -1.51 19.30 12.91
CA ILE A 121 -1.34 20.35 13.92
C ILE A 121 -0.89 19.74 15.22
N GLY A 122 0.02 20.39 15.93
CA GLY A 122 0.48 19.88 17.21
C GLY A 122 1.18 20.92 18.04
N LYS A 123 1.44 20.54 19.29
CA LYS A 123 2.05 21.41 20.27
C LYS A 123 3.18 20.70 21.00
N ILE A 124 4.28 21.41 21.15
CA ILE A 124 5.42 21.00 21.97
C ILE A 124 5.49 21.96 23.16
N TYR A 125 5.36 21.39 24.33
CA TYR A 125 5.42 22.13 25.59
C TYR A 125 6.86 22.36 26.06
N LYS A 126 7.04 23.36 26.91
CA LYS A 126 8.34 23.66 27.55
C LYS A 126 8.92 22.45 28.30
N ASN A 127 8.07 21.62 28.91
CA ASN A 127 8.45 20.39 29.61
C ASN A 127 8.73 19.20 28.67
N LYS A 128 8.90 19.46 27.36
CA LYS A 128 9.18 18.48 26.32
C LYS A 128 8.08 17.45 26.03
N ARG A 129 6.87 17.66 26.55
CA ARG A 129 5.67 16.92 26.13
C ARG A 129 5.26 17.39 24.74
N ARG A 130 4.85 16.45 23.89
CA ARG A 130 4.34 16.74 22.53
C ARG A 130 3.05 15.98 22.30
N TRP A 131 2.11 16.63 21.66
CA TRP A 131 0.99 15.97 21.02
C TRP A 131 0.80 16.52 19.62
N ASP A 132 0.25 15.72 18.73
CA ASP A 132 -0.18 16.12 17.41
C ASP A 132 -1.40 15.32 16.94
N ILE A 133 -2.22 15.98 16.15
CA ILE A 133 -3.37 15.44 15.43
C ILE A 133 -3.07 15.59 13.94
N GLY A 134 -3.41 14.58 13.15
CA GLY A 134 -3.22 14.62 11.70
C GLY A 134 -4.37 13.98 10.97
N ALA A 135 -4.63 14.48 9.77
CA ALA A 135 -5.56 13.92 8.81
C ALA A 135 -4.82 13.71 7.49
N GLN A 136 -5.16 12.63 6.79
CA GLN A 136 -4.65 12.34 5.45
C GLN A 136 -5.77 11.83 4.57
N TYR A 137 -5.74 12.25 3.33
CA TYR A 137 -6.56 11.74 2.24
C TYR A 137 -5.66 11.29 1.11
N SER A 138 -5.97 10.15 0.51
CA SER A 138 -5.33 9.68 -0.72
C SER A 138 -6.37 9.15 -1.68
N SER A 139 -6.16 9.37 -2.98
CA SER A 139 -7.07 8.95 -4.05
C SER A 139 -6.31 8.51 -5.28
N ILE A 140 -6.79 7.41 -5.90
CA ILE A 140 -6.33 6.88 -7.18
C ILE A 140 -7.57 6.44 -7.95
N ASP A 141 -7.75 6.93 -9.14
CA ASP A 141 -8.84 6.50 -10.01
C ASP A 141 -8.42 5.30 -10.87
N TRP A 142 -8.59 4.10 -10.34
CA TRP A 142 -8.22 2.86 -11.02
C TRP A 142 -9.13 2.53 -12.22
N THR A 143 -10.23 3.26 -12.43
CA THR A 143 -11.01 3.13 -13.67
C THR A 143 -10.24 3.60 -14.90
N LYS A 144 -9.21 4.44 -14.69
CA LYS A 144 -8.31 4.93 -15.74
C LYS A 144 -7.12 4.01 -16.02
N PHE A 145 -6.95 2.94 -15.24
CA PHE A 145 -5.93 1.93 -15.51
C PHE A 145 -6.23 1.29 -16.86
N GLN A 146 -5.21 1.12 -17.68
CA GLN A 146 -5.32 0.45 -18.97
C GLN A 146 -4.20 -0.57 -19.10
N ASP A 147 -4.54 -1.77 -19.48
CA ASP A 147 -3.63 -2.82 -19.90
C ASP A 147 -3.98 -3.15 -21.34
N ASN A 148 -3.16 -2.67 -22.27
CA ASN A 148 -3.39 -2.80 -23.70
C ASN A 148 -2.88 -4.14 -24.27
N SER A 149 -2.50 -5.09 -23.42
CA SER A 149 -2.09 -6.42 -23.87
C SER A 149 -3.26 -7.23 -24.39
N LYS A 150 -3.05 -8.03 -25.40
CA LYS A 150 -4.04 -8.92 -26.04
C LYS A 150 -4.68 -9.91 -25.05
N TYR A 151 -3.92 -10.31 -24.03
CA TYR A 151 -4.33 -11.27 -23.01
C TYR A 151 -4.66 -10.61 -21.67
N SER A 152 -4.97 -9.31 -21.71
CA SER A 152 -5.43 -8.58 -20.53
C SER A 152 -6.73 -9.15 -20.00
N SER A 153 -6.79 -9.37 -18.70
CA SER A 153 -8.03 -9.74 -17.99
C SER A 153 -8.75 -8.54 -17.37
N GLN A 154 -8.41 -7.32 -17.81
CA GLN A 154 -8.99 -6.09 -17.24
C GLN A 154 -10.51 -6.02 -17.44
N SER A 155 -11.02 -6.49 -18.57
CA SER A 155 -12.46 -6.54 -18.84
C SER A 155 -13.21 -7.47 -17.89
N ASP A 156 -12.55 -8.53 -17.42
CA ASP A 156 -13.14 -9.54 -16.54
C ASP A 156 -13.20 -9.08 -15.09
N PHE A 157 -12.31 -8.15 -14.71
CA PHE A 157 -12.17 -7.62 -13.35
C PHE A 157 -12.13 -6.09 -13.36
N PRO A 158 -13.30 -5.44 -13.51
CA PRO A 158 -13.37 -3.98 -13.52
C PRO A 158 -12.89 -3.43 -12.17
N MET A 159 -12.04 -2.41 -12.24
CA MET A 159 -11.52 -1.71 -11.07
C MET A 159 -12.29 -0.43 -10.83
N GLY A 160 -12.53 -0.12 -9.54
CA GLY A 160 -13.15 1.12 -9.10
C GLY A 160 -12.14 2.17 -8.63
N ALA A 161 -12.64 3.33 -8.27
CA ALA A 161 -11.81 4.36 -7.63
C ALA A 161 -11.38 3.90 -6.22
N TYR A 162 -10.11 4.08 -5.92
CA TYR A 162 -9.56 3.93 -4.57
C TYR A 162 -9.55 5.27 -3.86
N SER A 163 -10.00 5.30 -2.61
CA SER A 163 -9.80 6.44 -1.74
C SER A 163 -9.57 6.00 -0.30
N ARG A 164 -8.75 6.75 0.41
CA ARG A 164 -8.51 6.52 1.84
C ARG A 164 -8.51 7.84 2.59
N ILE A 165 -9.28 7.90 3.67
CA ILE A 165 -9.24 8.96 4.65
C ILE A 165 -8.76 8.39 5.97
N SER A 166 -7.87 9.08 6.66
CA SER A 166 -7.36 8.68 7.97
C SER A 166 -7.20 9.88 8.90
N LEU A 167 -7.50 9.64 10.16
CA LEU A 167 -7.31 10.58 11.27
C LEU A 167 -6.44 9.90 12.31
N GLY A 168 -5.49 10.65 12.87
CA GLY A 168 -4.60 10.11 13.91
C GLY A 168 -4.26 11.14 14.96
N TYR A 169 -4.08 10.65 16.19
CA TYR A 169 -3.57 11.39 17.32
C TYR A 169 -2.31 10.71 17.82
N ARG A 170 -1.30 11.52 18.17
CA ARG A 170 -0.04 11.05 18.72
C ARG A 170 0.31 11.86 19.97
N LEU A 171 0.74 11.15 21.03
CA LEU A 171 1.19 11.71 22.28
C LEU A 171 2.58 11.20 22.63
N SER A 172 3.52 12.11 22.83
CA SER A 172 4.84 11.81 23.39
C SER A 172 4.95 12.53 24.74
N PRO A 173 4.83 11.82 25.87
CA PRO A 173 4.86 12.44 27.19
C PRO A 173 6.17 13.17 27.47
N ASN A 174 7.29 12.69 26.90
CA ASN A 174 8.58 13.32 27.03
C ASN A 174 9.45 13.08 25.78
N LEU A 175 9.93 14.14 25.17
CA LEU A 175 10.89 14.10 24.05
C LEU A 175 12.37 14.02 24.50
N ASP A 176 12.62 14.11 25.81
CA ASP A 176 13.97 14.01 26.37
C ASP A 176 14.33 12.55 26.68
N TRP A 177 14.87 11.88 25.69
CA TRP A 177 15.22 10.47 25.78
C TRP A 177 16.54 10.24 26.53
N SER A 178 17.38 11.26 26.63
CA SER A 178 18.69 11.17 27.32
C SER A 178 18.58 11.15 28.85
N ASN A 179 17.43 11.56 29.40
CA ASN A 179 17.24 11.61 30.84
C ASN A 179 17.02 10.20 31.42
N THR A 180 18.05 9.65 32.06
CA THR A 180 18.07 8.29 32.64
C THR A 180 17.08 8.13 33.82
N ASN A 181 16.71 9.22 34.50
CA ASN A 181 15.83 9.19 35.66
C ASN A 181 14.34 9.03 35.32
N LYS A 182 13.97 8.97 34.02
CA LYS A 182 12.57 8.81 33.60
C LYS A 182 12.30 7.39 33.11
N SER A 183 11.11 6.88 33.45
CA SER A 183 10.66 5.55 33.03
C SER A 183 10.56 5.41 31.49
N LEU A 184 10.70 4.21 30.97
CA LEU A 184 10.56 3.91 29.54
C LEU A 184 9.18 4.35 29.00
N LEU A 185 8.12 4.15 29.77
CA LEU A 185 6.77 4.57 29.37
C LEU A 185 6.65 6.09 29.18
N SER A 186 7.34 6.90 30.01
CA SER A 186 7.33 8.36 29.85
C SER A 186 8.07 8.84 28.61
N LYS A 187 9.01 8.03 28.09
CA LYS A 187 9.78 8.31 26.87
C LYS A 187 9.13 7.69 25.62
N SER A 188 8.16 6.81 25.79
CA SER A 188 7.43 6.16 24.70
C SER A 188 6.46 7.15 24.05
N THR A 189 6.18 6.91 22.78
CA THR A 189 5.17 7.65 22.02
C THR A 189 3.98 6.76 21.79
N PHE A 190 2.80 7.25 22.09
CA PHE A 190 1.53 6.56 21.92
C PHE A 190 0.78 7.17 20.74
N SER A 191 0.13 6.34 19.95
CA SER A 191 -0.69 6.78 18.84
C SER A 191 -2.00 6.00 18.78
N ILE A 192 -3.04 6.69 18.34
CA ILE A 192 -4.32 6.11 17.98
C ILE A 192 -4.76 6.71 16.67
N GLY A 193 -5.38 5.90 15.82
CA GLY A 193 -5.89 6.35 14.53
C GLY A 193 -7.11 5.59 14.11
N ILE A 194 -7.85 6.20 13.21
CA ILE A 194 -8.98 5.58 12.50
C ILE A 194 -8.78 5.81 11.01
N HIS A 195 -9.24 4.87 10.20
CA HIS A 195 -9.25 5.07 8.77
C HIS A 195 -10.46 4.39 8.12
N GLN A 196 -10.86 4.95 7.01
CA GLN A 196 -11.78 4.35 6.06
C GLN A 196 -11.10 4.30 4.69
N THR A 197 -11.16 3.15 4.06
CA THR A 197 -10.59 2.92 2.73
C THR A 197 -11.69 2.36 1.83
N GLN A 198 -11.94 3.01 0.71
CA GLN A 198 -12.67 2.46 -0.41
C GLN A 198 -11.67 1.72 -1.30
N SER A 199 -11.85 0.42 -1.45
CA SER A 199 -10.98 -0.42 -2.28
C SER A 199 -11.28 -0.23 -3.76
N LYS A 200 -10.28 -0.47 -4.59
CA LYS A 200 -10.45 -0.58 -6.04
C LYS A 200 -11.21 -1.85 -6.47
N ILE A 201 -11.37 -2.81 -5.57
CA ILE A 201 -12.07 -4.07 -5.85
C ILE A 201 -13.57 -3.83 -5.80
N ILE A 202 -14.26 -4.22 -6.86
CA ILE A 202 -15.72 -4.14 -7.00
C ILE A 202 -16.31 -5.56 -6.83
N VAL A 203 -17.27 -5.70 -5.94
CA VAL A 203 -18.04 -6.93 -5.73
C VAL A 203 -19.52 -6.60 -5.79
N ASP A 204 -20.27 -7.31 -6.62
CA ASP A 204 -21.70 -7.05 -6.88
C ASP A 204 -21.99 -5.58 -7.27
N GLY A 205 -21.09 -4.97 -8.08
CA GLY A 205 -21.22 -3.59 -8.54
C GLY A 205 -20.86 -2.52 -7.51
N ASN A 206 -20.42 -2.88 -6.30
CA ASN A 206 -20.06 -1.97 -5.22
C ASN A 206 -18.60 -2.14 -4.79
N SER A 207 -17.92 -1.03 -4.54
CA SER A 207 -16.55 -1.07 -3.99
C SER A 207 -16.56 -1.61 -2.55
N LEU A 208 -15.56 -2.43 -2.22
CA LEU A 208 -15.35 -2.89 -0.85
C LEU A 208 -14.86 -1.74 0.03
N ILE A 209 -15.53 -1.52 1.17
CA ILE A 209 -15.16 -0.51 2.16
C ILE A 209 -14.47 -1.21 3.33
N GLN A 210 -13.30 -0.71 3.70
CA GLN A 210 -12.53 -1.14 4.86
C GLN A 210 -12.52 -0.03 5.89
N ASN A 211 -12.90 -0.34 7.13
CA ASN A 211 -12.79 0.55 8.27
C ASN A 211 -11.83 -0.06 9.29
N GLY A 212 -10.99 0.77 9.91
CA GLY A 212 -10.04 0.28 10.90
C GLY A 212 -9.74 1.29 11.99
N ILE A 213 -9.45 0.76 13.17
CA ILE A 213 -8.95 1.50 14.34
C ILE A 213 -7.58 0.93 14.68
N ASN A 214 -6.58 1.76 14.81
CA ASN A 214 -5.22 1.34 15.13
C ASN A 214 -4.70 1.99 16.39
N PHE A 215 -3.86 1.24 17.11
CA PHE A 215 -3.14 1.67 18.30
C PHE A 215 -1.66 1.40 18.10
N GLY A 216 -0.81 2.32 18.47
CA GLY A 216 0.62 2.18 18.33
C GLY A 216 1.39 2.67 19.54
N VAL A 217 2.49 1.97 19.82
CA VAL A 217 3.46 2.37 20.86
C VAL A 217 4.85 2.32 20.23
N SER A 218 5.60 3.41 20.36
CA SER A 218 6.99 3.53 19.92
C SER A 218 7.88 3.70 21.15
N ILE A 219 8.73 2.72 21.40
CA ILE A 219 9.62 2.65 22.59
C ILE A 219 11.04 2.99 22.14
N PRO A 220 11.69 4.03 22.70
CA PRO A 220 13.08 4.34 22.38
C PRO A 220 14.01 3.30 23.03
N LEU A 221 14.89 2.72 22.24
CA LEU A 221 16.00 1.90 22.70
C LEU A 221 17.21 2.81 22.93
N LEU A 222 17.51 3.01 24.20
CA LEU A 222 18.64 3.88 24.57
C LEU A 222 19.92 3.05 24.59
N SER A 223 20.70 3.15 23.54
CA SER A 223 22.10 2.71 23.51
C SER A 223 23.01 3.92 23.54
N SER A 224 24.20 3.78 24.12
CA SER A 224 25.23 4.85 24.17
C SER A 224 25.69 5.30 22.78
N ARG A 225 25.39 4.55 21.72
CA ARG A 225 25.84 4.80 20.34
C ARG A 225 24.74 4.99 19.30
N SER A 226 23.48 4.68 19.62
CA SER A 226 22.37 4.80 18.66
C SER A 226 21.07 5.16 19.33
N LEU A 227 20.25 5.97 18.64
CA LEU A 227 18.87 6.28 18.97
C LEU A 227 17.97 5.43 18.06
N SER A 228 17.72 4.21 18.46
CA SER A 228 16.77 3.32 17.76
C SER A 228 15.42 3.33 18.45
N ARG A 229 14.38 2.92 17.74
CA ARG A 229 13.03 2.76 18.28
C ARG A 229 12.46 1.43 17.86
N VAL A 230 11.75 0.79 18.78
CA VAL A 230 10.88 -0.34 18.45
C VAL A 230 9.45 0.17 18.43
N ASN A 231 8.75 -0.13 17.33
CA ASN A 231 7.37 0.27 17.12
C ASN A 231 6.50 -0.98 17.17
N PHE A 232 5.44 -0.93 17.97
CA PHE A 232 4.41 -1.94 18.03
C PHE A 232 3.10 -1.31 17.60
N GLY A 233 2.36 -2.01 16.76
CA GLY A 233 1.04 -1.59 16.32
C GLY A 233 0.05 -2.73 16.35
N VAL A 234 -1.20 -2.40 16.67
CA VAL A 234 -2.36 -3.29 16.55
C VAL A 234 -3.45 -2.54 15.83
N GLU A 235 -4.03 -3.18 14.83
CA GLU A 235 -5.17 -2.66 14.07
C GLU A 235 -6.31 -3.66 14.15
N PHE A 236 -7.49 -3.16 14.46
CA PHE A 236 -8.76 -3.86 14.40
C PHE A 236 -9.55 -3.27 13.25
N GLY A 237 -10.02 -4.12 12.35
CA GLY A 237 -10.72 -3.62 11.19
C GLY A 237 -11.80 -4.56 10.69
N LYS A 238 -12.63 -3.98 9.84
CA LYS A 238 -13.73 -4.65 9.14
C LYS A 238 -13.64 -4.33 7.66
N LEU A 239 -13.70 -5.33 6.82
CA LEU A 239 -13.72 -5.23 5.37
C LEU A 239 -15.08 -5.70 4.85
N GLY A 240 -15.70 -4.88 3.99
CA GLY A 240 -16.97 -5.19 3.33
C GLY A 240 -18.19 -5.06 4.23
N ASN A 241 -19.33 -5.48 3.67
CA ASN A 241 -20.64 -5.49 4.33
C ASN A 241 -21.50 -6.59 3.70
N LEU A 242 -22.03 -7.51 4.52
CA LEU A 242 -22.85 -8.63 4.06
C LEU A 242 -24.07 -8.20 3.23
N THR A 243 -24.68 -7.06 3.58
CA THR A 243 -25.87 -6.58 2.88
C THR A 243 -25.55 -6.00 1.49
N ILE A 244 -24.38 -5.37 1.33
CA ILE A 244 -24.00 -4.63 0.11
C ILE A 244 -23.12 -5.49 -0.78
N ASN A 245 -22.09 -6.11 -0.24
CA ASN A 245 -21.05 -6.80 -1.00
C ASN A 245 -21.13 -8.32 -0.85
N LYS A 246 -22.02 -8.85 0.01
CA LYS A 246 -22.12 -10.27 0.40
C LYS A 246 -20.82 -10.85 1.00
N ILE A 247 -19.83 -9.98 1.28
CA ILE A 247 -18.54 -10.32 1.88
C ILE A 247 -18.36 -9.45 3.10
N GLU A 248 -18.02 -10.06 4.23
CA GLU A 248 -17.69 -9.35 5.46
C GLU A 248 -16.58 -10.10 6.18
N GLU A 249 -15.48 -9.40 6.45
CA GLU A 249 -14.34 -9.93 7.19
C GLU A 249 -13.99 -9.00 8.35
N ASN A 250 -13.83 -9.57 9.54
CA ASN A 250 -13.24 -8.90 10.67
C ASN A 250 -11.80 -9.37 10.83
N TYR A 251 -10.86 -8.45 10.98
CA TYR A 251 -9.45 -8.78 11.07
C TYR A 251 -8.74 -8.07 12.23
N ILE A 252 -7.67 -8.71 12.70
CA ILE A 252 -6.71 -8.12 13.63
C ILE A 252 -5.34 -8.21 12.98
N LYS A 253 -4.63 -7.08 12.90
CA LYS A 253 -3.30 -7.00 12.32
C LYS A 253 -2.30 -6.51 13.37
N PHE A 254 -1.21 -7.25 13.54
CA PHE A 254 -0.08 -6.87 14.37
C PHE A 254 1.07 -6.39 13.50
N SER A 255 1.77 -5.35 13.93
CA SER A 255 2.95 -4.84 13.26
C SER A 255 4.06 -4.57 14.26
N ILE A 256 5.28 -4.95 13.87
CA ILE A 256 6.51 -4.66 14.63
C ILE A 256 7.50 -4.05 13.64
N GLY A 257 8.15 -2.96 14.04
CA GLY A 257 9.16 -2.27 13.24
C GLY A 257 10.32 -1.77 14.11
N PHE A 258 11.50 -1.63 13.51
CA PHE A 258 12.72 -1.15 14.13
C PHE A 258 13.19 0.13 13.45
#